data_0d1adb26bf02c6216e61508158cf26f7
#
_entry.id   0d1adb26bf02c6216e61508158cf26f7
#
_cell.length_a   1.000
_cell.length_b   1.000
_cell.length_c   1.000
_cell.angle_alpha   90.00
_cell.angle_beta   90.00
_cell.angle_gamma   90.00
#
_symmetry.space_group_name_H-M   'P 1'
#
loop_
_entity.id
_entity.type
_entity.pdbx_description
1 polymer ?
#
loop_
_entity_poly.entity_id
_entity_poly.type
_entity_poly.pdbx_seq_one_letter_code
_entity_poly.pdbx_strand_id
1 'polypeptide(L)'
;MANIVITGSSRGIGFQLAQLFANDGHKVLALSRNNAPIAALGHGNISSFSFDLANKEDYGQLDDFLKNNWNQVDVLVNNAGKLLNKPFLETSMEEFEEVYKVNVFGVASITKRIIPLMPKTGHVVTISSMGGVQGSVKFPGLSAYSSSKGAVITMTELWAEEFKESGPSFNVLALGAVQTEMLEEAFPGYQAPTTALEMANYIKDFALTGNKLYNGKLLQVSNSTP
;
A
#
# COMPACT_ATOMS: atom_id res chain seq x y z
N MET A 1 2.15 10.72 -18.68
CA MET A 1 3.27 10.35 -17.77
C MET A 1 2.89 10.87 -16.40
N ALA A 2 2.95 10.03 -15.37
CA ALA A 2 2.58 10.37 -14.00
C ALA A 2 3.77 10.11 -13.06
N ASN A 3 3.81 10.80 -11.91
CA ASN A 3 4.73 10.56 -10.80
C ASN A 3 4.03 9.70 -9.75
N ILE A 4 4.56 8.52 -9.46
CA ILE A 4 3.91 7.50 -8.66
C ILE A 4 4.80 7.10 -7.49
N VAL A 5 4.27 7.20 -6.27
CA VAL A 5 4.94 6.71 -5.07
C VAL A 5 4.33 5.37 -4.66
N ILE A 6 5.18 4.37 -4.42
CA ILE A 6 4.76 3.02 -4.00
C ILE A 6 5.53 2.62 -2.75
N THR A 7 4.82 2.23 -1.70
CA THR A 7 5.43 1.67 -0.50
C THR A 7 5.41 0.13 -0.53
N GLY A 8 6.43 -0.53 0.06
CA GLY A 8 6.51 -1.99 0.10
C GLY A 8 6.87 -2.62 -1.24
N SER A 9 7.87 -2.05 -1.94
CA SER A 9 8.24 -2.41 -3.31
C SER A 9 9.35 -3.46 -3.45
N SER A 10 9.84 -4.04 -2.34
CA SER A 10 10.96 -5.01 -2.40
C SER A 10 10.59 -6.38 -2.98
N ARG A 11 9.33 -6.78 -2.89
CA ARG A 11 8.81 -8.09 -3.32
C ARG A 11 7.31 -8.05 -3.57
N GLY A 12 6.74 -9.17 -4.03
CA GLY A 12 5.30 -9.35 -4.20
C GLY A 12 4.64 -8.28 -5.08
N ILE A 13 3.45 -7.85 -4.69
CA ILE A 13 2.63 -6.91 -5.47
C ILE A 13 3.36 -5.58 -5.72
N GLY A 14 3.99 -5.00 -4.70
CA GLY A 14 4.65 -3.70 -4.84
C GLY A 14 5.84 -3.72 -5.78
N PHE A 15 6.58 -4.83 -5.86
CA PHE A 15 7.67 -5.03 -6.82
C PHE A 15 7.14 -5.08 -8.26
N GLN A 16 6.07 -5.85 -8.49
CA GLN A 16 5.42 -5.93 -9.80
C GLN A 16 4.84 -4.58 -10.22
N LEU A 17 4.17 -3.86 -9.31
CA LEU A 17 3.64 -2.53 -9.57
C LEU A 17 4.71 -1.54 -10.02
N ALA A 18 5.87 -1.51 -9.34
CA ALA A 18 6.95 -0.61 -9.69
C ALA A 18 7.44 -0.85 -11.12
N GLN A 19 7.59 -2.11 -11.52
CA GLN A 19 7.98 -2.46 -12.89
C GLN A 19 6.90 -2.11 -13.91
N LEU A 20 5.64 -2.45 -13.64
CA LEU A 20 4.53 -2.19 -14.55
C LEU A 20 4.37 -0.70 -14.84
N PHE A 21 4.35 0.14 -13.81
CA PHE A 21 4.27 1.59 -14.01
C PHE A 21 5.46 2.15 -14.76
N ALA A 22 6.68 1.71 -14.44
CA ALA A 22 7.89 2.17 -15.10
C ALA A 22 7.96 1.75 -16.57
N ASN A 23 7.52 0.54 -16.89
CA ASN A 23 7.42 0.03 -18.27
C ASN A 23 6.40 0.80 -19.11
N ASP A 24 5.32 1.28 -18.48
CA ASP A 24 4.32 2.14 -19.11
C ASP A 24 4.78 3.62 -19.23
N GLY A 25 6.05 3.92 -18.87
CA GLY A 25 6.68 5.24 -19.03
C GLY A 25 6.37 6.21 -17.87
N HIS A 26 5.80 5.77 -16.77
CA HIS A 26 5.60 6.59 -15.57
C HIS A 26 6.89 6.70 -14.75
N LYS A 27 7.08 7.79 -14.01
CA LYS A 27 8.16 7.92 -13.01
C LYS A 27 7.70 7.29 -11.70
N VAL A 28 8.51 6.42 -11.14
CA VAL A 28 8.18 5.66 -9.93
C VAL A 28 9.20 5.96 -8.83
N LEU A 29 8.71 6.32 -7.66
CA LEU A 29 9.48 6.28 -6.42
C LEU A 29 9.06 5.03 -5.63
N ALA A 30 9.95 4.05 -5.59
CA ALA A 30 9.72 2.75 -4.99
C ALA A 30 10.39 2.68 -3.62
N LEU A 31 9.58 2.65 -2.56
CA LEU A 31 10.02 2.74 -1.16
C LEU A 31 9.89 1.39 -0.46
N SER A 32 10.97 0.92 0.15
CA SER A 32 10.98 -0.31 0.97
C SER A 32 12.23 -0.38 1.84
N ARG A 33 12.18 -1.10 2.96
CA ARG A 33 13.34 -1.30 3.86
C ARG A 33 14.53 -1.93 3.15
N ASN A 34 14.27 -2.92 2.30
CA ASN A 34 15.27 -3.49 1.40
C ASN A 34 14.99 -3.03 -0.03
N ASN A 35 15.71 -2.01 -0.51
CA ASN A 35 15.55 -1.51 -1.87
C ASN A 35 16.42 -2.25 -2.90
N ALA A 36 17.31 -3.16 -2.49
CA ALA A 36 18.23 -3.85 -3.39
C ALA A 36 17.55 -4.57 -4.57
N PRO A 37 16.41 -5.29 -4.41
CA PRO A 37 15.75 -5.94 -5.54
C PRO A 37 15.25 -4.95 -6.60
N ILE A 38 14.72 -3.80 -6.19
CA ILE A 38 14.26 -2.75 -7.11
C ILE A 38 15.45 -2.04 -7.75
N ALA A 39 16.47 -1.70 -6.99
CA ALA A 39 17.66 -1.04 -7.50
C ALA A 39 18.39 -1.92 -8.55
N ALA A 40 18.40 -3.23 -8.36
CA ALA A 40 19.00 -4.18 -9.29
C ALA A 40 18.32 -4.22 -10.67
N LEU A 41 17.09 -3.74 -10.82
CA LEU A 41 16.41 -3.62 -12.12
C LEU A 41 17.10 -2.62 -13.05
N GLY A 42 17.79 -1.62 -12.51
CA GLY A 42 18.47 -0.58 -13.31
C GLY A 42 17.53 0.20 -14.22
N HIS A 43 16.22 0.26 -13.93
CA HIS A 43 15.22 0.88 -14.79
C HIS A 43 15.25 2.41 -14.65
N GLY A 44 15.48 3.14 -15.75
CA GLY A 44 15.65 4.60 -15.73
C GLY A 44 14.46 5.42 -15.19
N ASN A 45 13.26 4.85 -15.18
CA ASN A 45 12.06 5.48 -14.64
C ASN A 45 11.81 5.14 -13.15
N ILE A 46 12.65 4.32 -12.51
CA ILE A 46 12.50 3.95 -11.10
C ILE A 46 13.59 4.61 -10.28
N SER A 47 13.18 5.39 -9.29
CA SER A 47 14.03 5.84 -8.18
C SER A 47 13.69 5.02 -6.94
N SER A 48 14.69 4.62 -6.16
CA SER A 48 14.46 3.86 -4.95
C SER A 48 15.53 4.16 -3.89
N PHE A 49 15.13 4.06 -2.63
CA PHE A 49 16.04 4.07 -1.49
C PHE A 49 15.45 3.28 -0.32
N SER A 50 16.30 2.92 0.64
CA SER A 50 15.85 2.26 1.86
C SER A 50 14.95 3.17 2.66
N PHE A 51 13.75 2.69 3.02
CA PHE A 51 12.75 3.47 3.72
C PHE A 51 11.89 2.59 4.61
N ASP A 52 11.90 2.86 5.90
CA ASP A 52 11.03 2.21 6.88
C ASP A 52 9.89 3.16 7.28
N LEU A 53 8.66 2.79 6.98
CA LEU A 53 7.46 3.54 7.38
C LEU A 53 7.35 3.76 8.90
N ALA A 54 7.96 2.90 9.71
CA ALA A 54 7.96 3.02 11.16
C ALA A 54 9.08 3.92 11.69
N ASN A 55 10.09 4.26 10.87
CA ASN A 55 11.23 5.08 11.26
C ASN A 55 11.02 6.54 10.87
N LYS A 56 10.92 7.44 11.86
CA LYS A 56 10.70 8.89 11.62
C LYS A 56 11.87 9.56 10.90
N GLU A 57 13.08 9.06 11.05
CA GLU A 57 14.29 9.65 10.46
C GLU A 57 14.33 9.48 8.93
N ASP A 58 13.75 8.37 8.41
CA ASP A 58 13.74 8.10 6.98
C ASP A 58 12.89 9.11 6.18
N TYR A 59 11.93 9.77 6.84
CA TYR A 59 11.05 10.74 6.17
C TYR A 59 11.78 11.99 5.68
N GLY A 60 12.92 12.35 6.27
CA GLY A 60 13.76 13.43 5.77
C GLY A 60 14.26 13.16 4.35
N GLN A 61 14.71 11.94 4.07
CA GLN A 61 15.15 11.54 2.73
C GLN A 61 14.00 11.58 1.71
N LEU A 62 12.79 11.19 2.12
CA LEU A 62 11.60 11.32 1.27
C LEU A 62 11.30 12.77 0.91
N ASP A 63 11.29 13.65 1.93
CA ASP A 63 11.02 15.09 1.75
C ASP A 63 12.06 15.72 0.81
N ASP A 64 13.34 15.41 1.00
CA ASP A 64 14.43 15.88 0.15
C ASP A 64 14.32 15.37 -1.29
N PHE A 65 13.98 14.10 -1.47
CA PHE A 65 13.78 13.54 -2.81
C PHE A 65 12.64 14.26 -3.54
N LEU A 66 11.49 14.38 -2.89
CA LEU A 66 10.32 15.03 -3.49
C LEU A 66 10.58 16.48 -3.85
N LYS A 67 11.19 17.25 -2.94
CA LYS A 67 11.53 18.65 -3.16
C LYS A 67 12.49 18.87 -4.33
N ASN A 68 13.46 17.97 -4.49
CA ASN A 68 14.54 18.16 -5.48
C ASN A 68 14.22 17.57 -6.85
N ASN A 69 13.30 16.60 -6.93
CA ASN A 69 13.05 15.83 -8.16
C ASN A 69 11.63 15.98 -8.70
N TRP A 70 10.63 16.18 -7.83
CA TRP A 70 9.23 16.18 -8.23
C TRP A 70 8.47 17.37 -7.67
N ASN A 71 7.79 18.11 -8.55
CA ASN A 71 6.89 19.20 -8.14
C ASN A 71 5.47 18.69 -7.78
N GLN A 72 5.16 17.46 -8.17
CA GLN A 72 3.82 16.86 -8.05
C GLN A 72 3.93 15.34 -7.90
N VAL A 73 3.01 14.77 -7.13
CA VAL A 73 2.75 13.33 -7.05
C VAL A 73 1.33 13.09 -7.55
N ASP A 74 1.18 12.24 -8.57
CA ASP A 74 -0.13 11.96 -9.17
C ASP A 74 -0.82 10.78 -8.49
N VAL A 75 -0.04 9.77 -8.07
CA VAL A 75 -0.54 8.56 -7.43
C VAL A 75 0.32 8.18 -6.23
N LEU A 76 -0.35 7.87 -5.11
CA LEU A 76 0.25 7.19 -3.96
C LEU A 76 -0.39 5.82 -3.80
N VAL A 77 0.42 4.75 -3.84
CA VAL A 77 -0.02 3.39 -3.50
C VAL A 77 0.55 2.99 -2.15
N ASN A 78 -0.29 3.01 -1.13
CA ASN A 78 0.02 2.51 0.21
C ASN A 78 -0.10 0.98 0.21
N ASN A 79 0.95 0.30 -0.27
CA ASN A 79 0.97 -1.16 -0.40
C ASN A 79 1.77 -1.85 0.72
N ALA A 80 2.71 -1.16 1.35
CA ALA A 80 3.49 -1.74 2.45
C ALA A 80 2.59 -2.29 3.56
N GLY A 81 2.99 -3.43 4.12
CA GLY A 81 2.29 -4.02 5.24
C GLY A 81 3.18 -4.99 6.02
N LYS A 82 2.86 -5.14 7.30
CA LYS A 82 3.41 -6.16 8.18
C LYS A 82 2.28 -7.10 8.57
N LEU A 83 2.44 -8.40 8.29
CA LEU A 83 1.52 -9.45 8.71
C LEU A 83 2.12 -10.14 9.93
N LEU A 84 1.28 -10.42 10.92
CA LEU A 84 1.56 -11.28 12.06
C LEU A 84 0.46 -12.33 12.12
N ASN A 85 0.82 -13.61 12.04
CA ASN A 85 -0.07 -14.75 12.27
C ASN A 85 0.37 -15.45 13.55
N LYS A 86 -0.30 -15.13 14.67
CA LYS A 86 0.01 -15.65 15.99
C LYS A 86 -1.25 -15.64 16.87
N PRO A 87 -1.51 -16.69 17.68
CA PRO A 87 -2.65 -16.70 18.59
C PRO A 87 -2.71 -15.45 19.46
N PHE A 88 -3.91 -14.90 19.68
CA PHE A 88 -4.06 -13.63 20.38
C PHE A 88 -3.43 -13.62 21.77
N LEU A 89 -3.62 -14.70 22.56
CA LEU A 89 -3.06 -14.80 23.91
C LEU A 89 -1.52 -14.95 23.93
N GLU A 90 -0.91 -15.29 22.82
CA GLU A 90 0.54 -15.41 22.67
C GLU A 90 1.17 -14.16 22.05
N THR A 91 0.34 -13.26 21.47
CA THR A 91 0.80 -12.03 20.83
C THR A 91 1.13 -10.99 21.90
N SER A 92 2.38 -10.54 21.95
CA SER A 92 2.76 -9.46 22.87
C SER A 92 2.20 -8.11 22.38
N MET A 93 2.09 -7.15 23.31
CA MET A 93 1.65 -5.80 22.92
C MET A 93 2.65 -5.10 22.01
N GLU A 94 3.94 -5.38 22.17
CA GLU A 94 5.01 -4.86 21.30
C GLU A 94 4.85 -5.38 19.86
N GLU A 95 4.58 -6.68 19.69
CA GLU A 95 4.29 -7.26 18.37
C GLU A 95 3.03 -6.65 17.74
N PHE A 96 1.99 -6.40 18.57
CA PHE A 96 0.76 -5.76 18.13
C PHE A 96 1.03 -4.31 17.66
N GLU A 97 1.77 -3.54 18.47
CA GLU A 97 2.17 -2.17 18.15
C GLU A 97 3.01 -2.10 16.87
N GLU A 98 3.94 -3.04 16.67
CA GLU A 98 4.76 -3.07 15.46
C GLU A 98 3.93 -3.23 14.18
N VAL A 99 2.86 -4.04 14.21
CA VAL A 99 1.92 -4.15 13.08
C VAL A 99 1.24 -2.81 12.83
N TYR A 100 0.76 -2.15 13.89
CA TYR A 100 0.10 -0.84 13.78
C TYR A 100 1.06 0.27 13.34
N LYS A 101 2.30 0.26 13.83
CA LYS A 101 3.34 1.23 13.40
C LYS A 101 3.52 1.23 11.88
N VAL A 102 3.54 0.05 11.24
CA VAL A 102 3.68 -0.05 9.80
C VAL A 102 2.34 0.19 9.09
N ASN A 103 1.31 -0.58 9.46
CA ASN A 103 0.07 -0.66 8.68
C ASN A 103 -0.85 0.55 8.86
N VAL A 104 -0.76 1.27 9.98
CA VAL A 104 -1.65 2.38 10.31
C VAL A 104 -0.88 3.69 10.38
N PHE A 105 0.05 3.82 11.32
CA PHE A 105 0.76 5.08 11.54
C PHE A 105 1.70 5.43 10.40
N GLY A 106 2.37 4.43 9.81
CA GLY A 106 3.22 4.61 8.63
C GLY A 106 2.41 5.07 7.41
N VAL A 107 1.26 4.43 7.17
CA VAL A 107 0.33 4.84 6.10
C VAL A 107 -0.16 6.27 6.31
N ALA A 108 -0.57 6.63 7.53
CA ALA A 108 -0.98 7.99 7.84
C ALA A 108 0.17 9.00 7.65
N SER A 109 1.38 8.65 8.10
CA SER A 109 2.54 9.54 8.03
C SER A 109 2.96 9.86 6.61
N ILE A 110 3.05 8.86 5.73
CA ILE A 110 3.44 9.09 4.33
C ILE A 110 2.33 9.81 3.57
N THR A 111 1.07 9.43 3.78
CA THR A 111 -0.08 10.06 3.13
C THR A 111 -0.15 11.55 3.46
N LYS A 112 0.01 11.91 4.75
CA LYS A 112 0.03 13.30 5.21
C LYS A 112 1.13 14.14 4.53
N ARG A 113 2.30 13.55 4.23
CA ARG A 113 3.40 14.24 3.55
C ARG A 113 3.19 14.39 2.05
N ILE A 114 2.51 13.43 1.43
CA ILE A 114 2.32 13.40 -0.02
C ILE A 114 1.12 14.27 -0.45
N ILE A 115 0.03 14.31 0.32
CA ILE A 115 -1.19 15.09 -0.03
C ILE A 115 -0.90 16.52 -0.50
N PRO A 116 -0.04 17.33 0.19
CA PRO A 116 0.23 18.70 -0.24
C PRO A 116 0.87 18.82 -1.63
N LEU A 117 1.41 17.74 -2.16
CA LEU A 117 2.03 17.66 -3.50
C LEU A 117 1.08 17.03 -4.54
N MET A 118 -0.14 16.67 -4.15
CA MET A 118 -1.08 16.02 -5.05
C MET A 118 -2.06 17.00 -5.67
N PRO A 119 -2.32 16.91 -6.98
CA PRO A 119 -3.39 17.66 -7.62
C PRO A 119 -4.77 17.08 -7.23
N LYS A 120 -5.84 17.83 -7.46
CA LYS A 120 -7.22 17.33 -7.30
C LYS A 120 -7.53 16.08 -8.13
N THR A 121 -6.83 15.90 -9.22
CA THR A 121 -6.92 14.71 -10.08
C THR A 121 -6.05 13.56 -9.60
N GLY A 122 -5.33 13.74 -8.48
CA GLY A 122 -4.49 12.70 -7.90
C GLY A 122 -5.29 11.56 -7.28
N HIS A 123 -4.61 10.45 -6.98
CA HIS A 123 -5.25 9.28 -6.42
C HIS A 123 -4.39 8.63 -5.33
N VAL A 124 -4.94 8.47 -4.15
CA VAL A 124 -4.37 7.66 -3.06
C VAL A 124 -5.09 6.33 -3.03
N VAL A 125 -4.35 5.25 -3.30
CA VAL A 125 -4.86 3.87 -3.25
C VAL A 125 -4.24 3.17 -2.05
N THR A 126 -5.06 2.80 -1.08
CA THR A 126 -4.62 2.07 0.11
C THR A 126 -4.92 0.59 -0.03
N ILE A 127 -3.91 -0.25 0.14
CA ILE A 127 -4.08 -1.70 0.09
C ILE A 127 -4.44 -2.22 1.48
N SER A 128 -5.66 -2.70 1.59
CA SER A 128 -6.20 -3.39 2.74
C SER A 128 -6.31 -4.90 2.48
N SER A 129 -7.09 -5.59 3.27
CA SER A 129 -7.34 -7.03 3.19
C SER A 129 -8.80 -7.33 3.48
N MET A 130 -9.32 -8.39 2.90
CA MET A 130 -10.64 -8.91 3.24
C MET A 130 -10.80 -9.14 4.74
N GLY A 131 -9.72 -9.55 5.44
CA GLY A 131 -9.72 -9.68 6.90
C GLY A 131 -10.03 -8.38 7.67
N GLY A 132 -9.80 -7.20 7.06
CA GLY A 132 -10.14 -5.89 7.63
C GLY A 132 -11.58 -5.44 7.37
N VAL A 133 -12.29 -6.07 6.44
CA VAL A 133 -13.66 -5.70 6.06
C VAL A 133 -14.66 -6.12 7.15
N GLN A 134 -15.55 -5.22 7.53
CA GLN A 134 -16.65 -5.53 8.46
C GLN A 134 -17.55 -6.63 7.89
N GLY A 135 -17.85 -7.65 8.69
CA GLY A 135 -18.70 -8.76 8.27
C GLY A 135 -18.05 -9.83 7.40
N SER A 136 -16.79 -9.68 7.00
CA SER A 136 -16.05 -10.76 6.32
C SER A 136 -15.64 -11.88 7.28
N VAL A 137 -15.32 -13.06 6.75
CA VAL A 137 -14.75 -14.17 7.53
C VAL A 137 -13.45 -13.71 8.21
N LYS A 138 -13.28 -14.09 9.48
CA LYS A 138 -12.09 -13.80 10.27
C LYS A 138 -11.28 -15.07 10.49
N PHE A 139 -9.96 -14.93 10.42
CA PHE A 139 -9.04 -16.04 10.61
C PHE A 139 -8.35 -15.92 11.99
N PRO A 140 -8.34 -16.98 12.80
CA PRO A 140 -7.57 -17.01 14.04
C PRO A 140 -6.10 -16.64 13.79
N GLY A 141 -5.48 -15.97 14.75
CA GLY A 141 -4.08 -15.54 14.65
C GLY A 141 -3.85 -14.18 13.97
N LEU A 142 -4.86 -13.60 13.33
CA LEU A 142 -4.72 -12.34 12.57
C LEU A 142 -5.24 -11.10 13.31
N SER A 143 -5.36 -11.12 14.64
CA SER A 143 -5.98 -10.02 15.39
C SER A 143 -5.32 -8.66 15.12
N ALA A 144 -4.00 -8.56 15.24
CA ALA A 144 -3.26 -7.32 14.98
C ALA A 144 -3.33 -6.92 13.50
N TYR A 145 -3.13 -7.88 12.60
CA TYR A 145 -3.16 -7.62 11.16
C TYR A 145 -4.52 -7.16 10.68
N SER A 146 -5.56 -7.96 10.92
CA SER A 146 -6.91 -7.67 10.41
C SER A 146 -7.48 -6.37 10.99
N SER A 147 -7.27 -6.10 12.28
CA SER A 147 -7.71 -4.85 12.89
C SER A 147 -6.96 -3.64 12.30
N SER A 148 -5.67 -3.74 12.05
CA SER A 148 -4.89 -2.68 11.39
C SER A 148 -5.39 -2.42 9.96
N LYS A 149 -5.78 -3.47 9.23
CA LYS A 149 -6.35 -3.34 7.88
C LYS A 149 -7.78 -2.77 7.90
N GLY A 150 -8.55 -2.98 8.97
CA GLY A 150 -9.81 -2.30 9.23
C GLY A 150 -9.62 -0.81 9.51
N ALA A 151 -8.61 -0.46 10.30
CA ALA A 151 -8.30 0.93 10.62
C ALA A 151 -7.99 1.77 9.36
N VAL A 152 -7.21 1.25 8.41
CA VAL A 152 -6.89 1.99 7.19
C VAL A 152 -8.08 2.11 6.23
N ILE A 153 -9.07 1.21 6.28
CA ILE A 153 -10.34 1.37 5.57
C ILE A 153 -11.02 2.64 6.07
N THR A 154 -11.29 2.72 7.36
CA THR A 154 -11.96 3.88 7.98
C THR A 154 -11.18 5.18 7.77
N MET A 155 -9.84 5.17 7.92
CA MET A 155 -9.01 6.34 7.65
C MET A 155 -9.15 6.83 6.21
N THR A 156 -9.15 5.92 5.23
CA THR A 156 -9.26 6.27 3.81
C THR A 156 -10.61 6.93 3.50
N GLU A 157 -11.70 6.42 4.09
CA GLU A 157 -13.05 7.01 3.96
C GLU A 157 -13.11 8.42 4.57
N LEU A 158 -12.51 8.61 5.75
CA LEU A 158 -12.43 9.92 6.40
C LEU A 158 -11.61 10.93 5.61
N TRP A 159 -10.45 10.53 5.08
CA TRP A 159 -9.63 11.41 4.23
C TRP A 159 -10.37 11.82 2.94
N ALA A 160 -11.11 10.91 2.35
CA ALA A 160 -11.92 11.22 1.17
C ALA A 160 -12.98 12.30 1.44
N GLU A 161 -13.59 12.30 2.63
CA GLU A 161 -14.54 13.34 3.04
C GLU A 161 -13.82 14.65 3.40
N GLU A 162 -12.71 14.56 4.15
CA GLU A 162 -11.95 15.75 4.59
C GLU A 162 -11.37 16.53 3.40
N PHE A 163 -10.90 15.84 2.36
CA PHE A 163 -10.23 16.45 1.21
C PHE A 163 -11.11 16.55 -0.05
N LYS A 164 -12.40 16.25 0.00
CA LYS A 164 -13.28 16.17 -1.18
C LYS A 164 -13.29 17.42 -2.06
N GLU A 165 -13.12 18.60 -1.46
CA GLU A 165 -13.17 19.86 -2.18
C GLU A 165 -11.80 20.32 -2.70
N SER A 166 -10.71 19.88 -2.09
CA SER A 166 -9.38 20.44 -2.33
C SER A 166 -8.28 19.43 -2.66
N GLY A 167 -8.47 18.18 -2.32
CA GLY A 167 -7.45 17.15 -2.38
C GLY A 167 -7.65 16.10 -3.48
N PRO A 168 -6.80 15.08 -3.50
CA PRO A 168 -6.94 13.93 -4.39
C PRO A 168 -8.13 13.05 -3.98
N SER A 169 -8.45 12.07 -4.80
CA SER A 169 -9.37 10.98 -4.43
C SER A 169 -8.65 9.94 -3.57
N PHE A 170 -9.39 9.34 -2.64
CA PHE A 170 -8.89 8.28 -1.75
C PHE A 170 -9.76 7.04 -1.88
N ASN A 171 -9.17 5.91 -2.20
CA ASN A 171 -9.91 4.65 -2.25
C ASN A 171 -9.09 3.53 -1.61
N VAL A 172 -9.78 2.50 -1.14
CA VAL A 172 -9.16 1.34 -0.51
C VAL A 172 -9.54 0.06 -1.24
N LEU A 173 -8.54 -0.76 -1.52
CA LEU A 173 -8.71 -2.09 -2.11
C LEU A 173 -8.49 -3.13 -1.02
N ALA A 174 -9.53 -3.84 -0.62
CA ALA A 174 -9.46 -4.98 0.29
C ALA A 174 -9.21 -6.24 -0.53
N LEU A 175 -7.96 -6.70 -0.53
CA LEU A 175 -7.57 -7.85 -1.33
C LEU A 175 -7.92 -9.16 -0.64
N GLY A 176 -8.34 -10.15 -1.43
CA GLY A 176 -8.33 -11.55 -1.05
C GLY A 176 -6.91 -12.12 -0.99
N ALA A 177 -6.80 -13.46 -1.00
CA ALA A 177 -5.50 -14.12 -1.01
C ALA A 177 -4.78 -13.91 -2.35
N VAL A 178 -3.53 -13.43 -2.28
CA VAL A 178 -2.65 -13.22 -3.42
C VAL A 178 -1.34 -13.96 -3.17
N GLN A 179 -0.88 -14.77 -4.13
CA GLN A 179 0.35 -15.55 -4.00
C GLN A 179 1.55 -14.62 -3.94
N THR A 180 2.07 -14.42 -2.74
CA THR A 180 3.20 -13.57 -2.40
C THR A 180 4.04 -14.25 -1.33
N GLU A 181 5.29 -13.80 -1.18
CA GLU A 181 6.18 -14.28 -0.12
C GLU A 181 5.59 -14.01 1.28
N MET A 182 4.88 -12.90 1.46
CA MET A 182 4.20 -12.57 2.72
C MET A 182 3.11 -13.59 3.06
N LEU A 183 2.35 -14.04 2.06
CA LEU A 183 1.31 -15.05 2.25
C LEU A 183 1.94 -16.40 2.59
N GLU A 184 2.98 -16.81 1.87
CA GLU A 184 3.69 -18.07 2.11
C GLU A 184 4.34 -18.12 3.51
N GLU A 185 4.94 -17.01 3.96
CA GLU A 185 5.52 -16.87 5.30
C GLU A 185 4.43 -17.00 6.40
N ALA A 186 3.23 -16.48 6.16
CA ALA A 186 2.14 -16.49 7.13
C ALA A 186 1.31 -17.79 7.11
N PHE A 187 1.21 -18.42 5.95
CA PHE A 187 0.41 -19.64 5.71
C PHE A 187 1.19 -20.61 4.81
N PRO A 188 2.24 -21.26 5.33
CA PRO A 188 3.08 -22.15 4.54
C PRO A 188 2.29 -23.25 3.82
N GLY A 189 2.54 -23.42 2.52
CA GLY A 189 1.88 -24.41 1.67
C GLY A 189 0.49 -24.02 1.16
N TYR A 190 -0.06 -22.88 1.57
CA TYR A 190 -1.32 -22.38 0.97
C TYR A 190 -1.06 -21.82 -0.42
N GLN A 191 -1.88 -22.24 -1.39
CA GLN A 191 -1.81 -21.75 -2.78
C GLN A 191 -2.95 -20.77 -3.05
N ALA A 192 -2.61 -19.50 -3.25
CA ALA A 192 -3.62 -18.50 -3.60
C ALA A 192 -4.01 -18.57 -5.07
N PRO A 193 -5.29 -18.30 -5.41
CA PRO A 193 -5.77 -18.37 -6.79
C PRO A 193 -5.26 -17.24 -7.68
N THR A 194 -4.77 -16.14 -7.09
CA THR A 194 -4.34 -14.93 -7.82
C THR A 194 -2.85 -14.71 -7.60
N THR A 195 -2.11 -14.49 -8.67
CA THR A 195 -0.68 -14.17 -8.62
C THR A 195 -0.43 -12.71 -8.26
N ALA A 196 0.78 -12.38 -7.78
CA ALA A 196 1.20 -11.01 -7.51
C ALA A 196 1.12 -10.13 -8.77
N LEU A 197 1.47 -10.68 -9.94
CA LEU A 197 1.44 -9.95 -11.22
C LEU A 197 0.01 -9.63 -11.68
N GLU A 198 -0.92 -10.58 -11.59
CA GLU A 198 -2.33 -10.35 -11.92
C GLU A 198 -2.95 -9.26 -11.04
N MET A 199 -2.70 -9.34 -9.73
CA MET A 199 -3.18 -8.34 -8.80
C MET A 199 -2.52 -6.97 -9.04
N ALA A 200 -1.24 -6.93 -9.35
CA ALA A 200 -0.54 -5.68 -9.66
C ALA A 200 -1.09 -5.01 -10.94
N ASN A 201 -1.42 -5.77 -11.98
CA ASN A 201 -2.07 -5.21 -13.18
C ASN A 201 -3.41 -4.55 -12.82
N TYR A 202 -4.26 -5.23 -12.04
CA TYR A 202 -5.53 -4.65 -11.60
C TYR A 202 -5.33 -3.37 -10.78
N ILE A 203 -4.42 -3.39 -9.80
CA ILE A 203 -4.12 -2.21 -8.96
C ILE A 203 -3.57 -1.06 -9.80
N LYS A 204 -2.69 -1.33 -10.78
CA LYS A 204 -2.14 -0.34 -11.68
C LYS A 204 -3.26 0.38 -12.46
N ASP A 205 -4.14 -0.37 -13.08
CA ASP A 205 -5.24 0.18 -13.86
C ASP A 205 -6.21 0.97 -12.98
N PHE A 206 -6.54 0.46 -11.80
CA PHE A 206 -7.36 1.17 -10.82
C PHE A 206 -6.69 2.45 -10.31
N ALA A 207 -5.41 2.43 -10.02
CA ALA A 207 -4.66 3.59 -9.53
C ALA A 207 -4.65 4.75 -10.54
N LEU A 208 -4.64 4.45 -11.85
CA LEU A 208 -4.65 5.44 -12.93
C LEU A 208 -6.05 5.92 -13.33
N THR A 209 -7.10 5.17 -13.02
CA THR A 209 -8.44 5.44 -13.58
C THR A 209 -9.57 5.47 -12.56
N GLY A 210 -9.39 4.82 -11.41
CA GLY A 210 -10.44 4.64 -10.41
C GLY A 210 -10.95 5.94 -9.80
N ASN A 211 -10.07 6.94 -9.66
CA ASN A 211 -10.43 8.28 -9.16
C ASN A 211 -11.48 9.01 -10.01
N LYS A 212 -11.73 8.59 -11.25
CA LYS A 212 -12.77 9.17 -12.11
C LYS A 212 -14.18 8.78 -11.67
N LEU A 213 -14.33 7.63 -11.01
CA LEU A 213 -15.62 7.07 -10.62
C LEU A 213 -15.77 6.91 -9.10
N TYR A 214 -14.64 6.84 -8.38
CA TYR A 214 -14.61 6.49 -6.96
C TYR A 214 -13.87 7.53 -6.13
N ASN A 215 -14.47 7.89 -4.99
CA ASN A 215 -13.82 8.60 -3.89
C ASN A 215 -14.43 8.12 -2.59
N GLY A 216 -13.60 7.78 -1.61
CA GLY A 216 -14.01 7.23 -0.31
C GLY A 216 -14.60 5.82 -0.40
N LYS A 217 -14.19 5.02 -1.41
CA LYS A 217 -14.78 3.69 -1.60
C LYS A 217 -13.86 2.56 -1.18
N LEU A 218 -14.46 1.61 -0.47
CA LEU A 218 -13.92 0.29 -0.23
C LEU A 218 -14.34 -0.63 -1.38
N LEU A 219 -13.38 -1.15 -2.12
CA LEU A 219 -13.60 -2.19 -3.11
C LEU A 219 -13.03 -3.52 -2.62
N GLN A 220 -13.87 -4.53 -2.55
CA GLN A 220 -13.48 -5.89 -2.21
C GLN A 220 -12.96 -6.59 -3.48
N VAL A 221 -11.66 -6.87 -3.51
CA VAL A 221 -10.99 -7.46 -4.68
C VAL A 221 -10.67 -8.92 -4.38
N SER A 222 -11.68 -9.75 -4.50
CA SER A 222 -11.59 -11.19 -4.27
C SER A 222 -12.65 -11.90 -5.11
N ASN A 223 -12.30 -13.04 -5.69
CA ASN A 223 -13.21 -13.92 -6.39
C ASN A 223 -13.77 -15.03 -5.48
N SER A 224 -13.32 -15.11 -4.26
CA SER A 224 -13.87 -15.99 -3.22
C SER A 224 -14.66 -15.15 -2.23
N THR A 225 -15.84 -15.62 -1.86
CA THR A 225 -16.57 -15.05 -0.73
C THR A 225 -15.94 -15.62 0.54
N PRO A 226 -15.28 -14.79 1.35
CA PRO A 226 -14.79 -15.28 2.64
C PRO A 226 -15.94 -15.61 3.55
#